data_d01dfe576ffc3591638ccd4a86a1273e
#
_entry.id   d01dfe576ffc3591638ccd4a86a1273e
#
_cell.length_a   1.000
_cell.length_b   1.000
_cell.length_c   1.000
_cell.angle_alpha   90.00
_cell.angle_beta   90.00
_cell.angle_gamma   90.00
#
_symmetry.space_group_name_H-M   'P 1'
#
loop_
_entity.id
_entity.type
_entity.pdbx_description
1 polymer ?
#
loop_
_entity_poly.entity_id
_entity_poly.type
_entity_poly.pdbx_seq_one_letter_code
_entity_poly.pdbx_strand_id
1 'polypeptide(L)'
;RMPTDIQAADYSATMTYLKAVQAAKSTDADTVMAQIKKTPIDDFYAKGFVREDGRFVHDMYLVQVKSPAESKQPWDYYKVVQKLKGEEVFTTKAESKCALWK
;
A
#
# COMPACT_ATOMS: atom_id res chain seq x y z
N ARG A 1 -8.28 -15.31 14.74
CA ARG A 1 -7.72 -14.01 15.16
C ARG A 1 -7.76 -13.05 13.98
N MET A 2 -8.20 -11.83 14.21
CA MET A 2 -8.20 -10.76 13.19
C MET A 2 -6.76 -10.43 12.76
N PRO A 3 -6.44 -10.43 11.45
CA PRO A 3 -5.14 -9.98 10.98
C PRO A 3 -4.99 -8.46 11.18
N THR A 4 -3.76 -8.02 11.36
CA THR A 4 -3.44 -6.59 11.39
C THR A 4 -3.24 -6.05 9.97
N ASP A 5 -3.27 -4.73 9.83
CA ASP A 5 -2.91 -4.03 8.59
C ASP A 5 -1.47 -4.35 8.14
N ILE A 6 -0.54 -4.49 9.09
CA ILE A 6 0.85 -4.88 8.82
C ILE A 6 0.92 -6.26 8.17
N GLN A 7 0.21 -7.25 8.71
CA GLN A 7 0.19 -8.60 8.12
C GLN A 7 -0.41 -8.61 6.72
N ALA A 8 -1.45 -7.80 6.49
CA ALA A 8 -2.05 -7.64 5.16
C ALA A 8 -1.09 -6.95 4.19
N ALA A 9 -0.37 -5.93 4.65
CA ALA A 9 0.63 -5.21 3.88
C ALA A 9 1.81 -6.11 3.49
N ASP A 10 2.32 -6.93 4.42
CA ASP A 10 3.39 -7.89 4.16
C ASP A 10 3.01 -8.93 3.10
N TYR A 11 1.79 -9.44 3.16
CA TYR A 11 1.29 -10.36 2.12
C TYR A 11 1.26 -9.67 0.75
N SER A 12 0.70 -8.45 0.68
CA SER A 12 0.64 -7.67 -0.57
C SER A 12 2.05 -7.37 -1.11
N ALA A 13 2.98 -6.94 -0.27
CA ALA A 13 4.35 -6.64 -0.66
C ALA A 13 5.07 -7.89 -1.19
N THR A 14 4.94 -9.02 -0.50
CA THR A 14 5.53 -10.30 -0.91
C THR A 14 4.98 -10.75 -2.26
N MET A 15 3.67 -10.70 -2.44
CA MET A 15 3.03 -11.08 -3.71
C MET A 15 3.41 -10.14 -4.85
N THR A 16 3.55 -8.85 -4.59
CA THR A 16 4.03 -7.87 -5.57
C THR A 16 5.45 -8.19 -6.03
N TYR A 17 6.35 -8.50 -5.09
CA TYR A 17 7.71 -8.92 -5.40
C TYR A 17 7.75 -10.20 -6.25
N LEU A 18 7.04 -11.25 -5.84
CA LEU A 18 7.01 -12.53 -6.56
C LEU A 18 6.44 -12.38 -7.97
N LYS A 19 5.38 -11.61 -8.15
CA LYS A 19 4.82 -11.30 -9.47
C LYS A 19 5.82 -10.53 -10.35
N ALA A 20 6.56 -9.59 -9.76
CA ALA A 20 7.59 -8.85 -10.48
C ALA A 20 8.77 -9.73 -10.92
N VAL A 21 9.24 -10.63 -10.05
CA VAL A 21 10.26 -11.65 -10.39
C VAL A 21 9.77 -12.53 -11.55
N GLN A 22 8.54 -13.00 -11.47
CA GLN A 22 7.95 -13.83 -12.50
C GLN A 22 7.85 -13.09 -13.85
N ALA A 23 7.41 -11.83 -13.84
CA ALA A 23 7.25 -11.03 -15.04
C ALA A 23 8.61 -10.62 -15.64
N ALA A 24 9.57 -10.28 -14.81
CA ALA A 24 10.93 -9.92 -15.21
C ALA A 24 11.78 -11.14 -15.62
N LYS A 25 11.37 -12.36 -15.23
CA LYS A 25 12.15 -13.59 -15.38
C LYS A 25 13.57 -13.48 -14.81
N SER A 26 13.72 -12.72 -13.72
CA SER A 26 14.99 -12.39 -13.10
C SER A 26 14.81 -12.17 -11.61
N THR A 27 15.86 -12.46 -10.85
CA THR A 27 15.97 -12.12 -9.41
C THR A 27 16.94 -10.97 -9.17
N ASP A 28 17.47 -10.37 -10.24
CA ASP A 28 18.32 -9.18 -10.15
C ASP A 28 17.52 -8.01 -9.56
N ALA A 29 18.07 -7.37 -8.54
CA ALA A 29 17.37 -6.36 -7.75
C ALA A 29 16.92 -5.15 -8.58
N ASP A 30 17.78 -4.64 -9.45
CA ASP A 30 17.47 -3.47 -10.28
C ASP A 30 16.40 -3.79 -11.31
N THR A 31 16.48 -4.96 -11.92
CA THR A 31 15.49 -5.46 -12.90
C THR A 31 14.13 -5.66 -12.25
N VAL A 32 14.08 -6.28 -11.07
CA VAL A 32 12.83 -6.52 -10.33
C VAL A 32 12.22 -5.20 -9.86
N MET A 33 13.03 -4.27 -9.33
CA MET A 33 12.55 -2.96 -8.90
C MET A 33 12.00 -2.14 -10.08
N ALA A 34 12.65 -2.17 -11.23
CA ALA A 34 12.14 -1.53 -12.44
C ALA A 34 10.79 -2.12 -12.87
N GLN A 35 10.60 -3.43 -12.72
CA GLN A 35 9.33 -4.11 -13.02
C GLN A 35 8.24 -3.71 -12.02
N ILE A 36 8.55 -3.63 -10.72
CA ILE A 36 7.61 -3.19 -9.68
C ILE A 36 7.10 -1.76 -9.98
N LYS A 37 8.01 -0.83 -10.29
CA LYS A 37 7.66 0.56 -10.59
C LYS A 37 6.79 0.74 -11.86
N LYS A 38 6.87 -0.19 -12.80
CA LYS A 38 6.06 -0.19 -14.04
C LYS A 38 4.69 -0.82 -13.87
N THR A 39 4.50 -1.63 -12.84
CA THR A 39 3.29 -2.44 -12.69
C THR A 39 2.38 -1.84 -11.64
N PRO A 40 1.16 -1.39 -11.99
CA PRO A 40 0.17 -0.99 -10.99
C PRO A 40 -0.15 -2.14 -10.04
N ILE A 41 -0.35 -1.82 -8.77
CA ILE A 41 -0.79 -2.77 -7.76
C ILE A 41 -2.31 -2.64 -7.63
N ASP A 42 -3.02 -3.74 -7.78
CA ASP A 42 -4.46 -3.85 -7.55
C ASP A 42 -4.73 -5.20 -6.89
N ASP A 43 -4.80 -5.19 -5.59
CA ASP A 43 -5.04 -6.39 -4.79
C ASP A 43 -6.02 -6.11 -3.64
N PHE A 44 -6.21 -7.10 -2.76
CA PHE A 44 -7.13 -6.96 -1.63
C PHE A 44 -6.72 -5.88 -0.63
N TYR A 45 -5.42 -5.53 -0.56
CA TYR A 45 -4.89 -4.54 0.37
C TYR A 45 -5.15 -3.12 -0.12
N ALA A 46 -4.73 -2.80 -1.36
CA ALA A 46 -4.92 -1.48 -1.93
C ALA A 46 -4.75 -1.45 -3.45
N LYS A 47 -5.24 -0.36 -4.05
CA LYS A 47 -4.94 0.01 -5.43
C LYS A 47 -3.97 1.18 -5.43
N GLY A 48 -2.91 1.08 -6.23
CA GLY A 48 -1.93 2.14 -6.32
C GLY A 48 -0.72 1.76 -7.17
N PHE A 49 0.38 2.45 -6.93
CA PHE A 49 1.62 2.27 -7.68
C PHE A 49 2.84 2.56 -6.81
N VAL A 50 3.98 2.01 -7.19
CA VAL A 50 5.25 2.30 -6.52
C VAL A 50 5.96 3.44 -7.24
N ARG A 51 6.19 4.51 -6.52
CA ARG A 51 6.83 5.75 -6.95
C ARG A 51 8.35 5.58 -7.10
N GLU A 52 9.04 6.56 -7.70
CA GLU A 52 10.50 6.55 -7.93
C GLU A 52 11.31 6.35 -6.64
N ASP A 53 10.85 6.95 -5.53
CA ASP A 53 11.46 6.81 -4.20
C ASP A 53 11.18 5.49 -3.49
N GLY A 54 10.45 4.57 -4.13
CA GLY A 54 10.07 3.28 -3.58
C GLY A 54 8.80 3.29 -2.73
N ARG A 55 8.13 4.45 -2.58
CA ARG A 55 6.89 4.55 -1.82
C ARG A 55 5.74 3.93 -2.61
N PHE A 56 5.00 3.01 -1.97
CA PHE A 56 3.70 2.57 -2.48
C PHE A 56 2.65 3.65 -2.20
N VAL A 57 2.18 4.31 -3.24
CA VAL A 57 1.15 5.36 -3.16
C VAL A 57 -0.22 4.72 -3.34
N HIS A 58 -1.06 4.83 -2.33
CA HIS A 58 -2.42 4.32 -2.31
C HIS A 58 -3.31 5.19 -1.42
N ASP A 59 -4.62 5.04 -1.57
CA ASP A 59 -5.57 5.78 -0.74
C ASP A 59 -5.47 5.37 0.73
N MET A 60 -5.69 6.33 1.61
CA MET A 60 -5.73 6.16 3.05
C MET A 60 -7.15 6.44 3.58
N TYR A 61 -7.43 5.95 4.77
CA TYR A 61 -8.75 6.07 5.37
C TYR A 61 -8.67 6.67 6.77
N LEU A 62 -9.43 7.72 7.00
CA LEU A 62 -9.72 8.18 8.35
C LEU A 62 -10.87 7.37 8.90
N VAL A 63 -10.66 6.71 10.01
CA VAL A 63 -11.66 5.86 10.65
C VAL A 63 -11.97 6.31 12.07
N GLN A 64 -13.19 6.09 12.49
CA GLN A 64 -13.67 6.31 13.85
C GLN A 64 -13.97 4.95 14.49
N VAL A 65 -13.58 4.77 15.74
CA VAL A 65 -13.94 3.58 16.51
C VAL A 65 -15.45 3.61 16.78
N LYS A 66 -16.12 2.50 16.48
CA LYS A 66 -17.54 2.31 16.75
C LYS A 66 -17.79 2.14 18.25
N SER A 67 -18.94 2.64 18.72
CA SER A 67 -19.46 2.26 20.03
C SER A 67 -19.90 0.79 20.04
N PRO A 68 -20.00 0.15 21.21
CA PRO A 68 -20.50 -1.23 21.30
C PRO A 68 -21.87 -1.44 20.64
N ALA A 69 -22.74 -0.44 20.66
CA ALA A 69 -24.08 -0.49 20.06
C ALA A 69 -24.05 -0.46 18.52
N GLU A 70 -23.00 0.12 17.92
CA GLU A 70 -22.81 0.21 16.48
C GLU A 70 -22.11 -1.02 15.89
N SER A 71 -21.34 -1.76 16.70
CA SER A 71 -20.66 -2.99 16.29
C SER A 71 -21.67 -4.13 16.19
N LYS A 72 -21.85 -4.69 15.00
CA LYS A 72 -22.90 -5.68 14.71
C LYS A 72 -22.37 -7.11 14.59
N GLN A 73 -21.06 -7.29 14.45
CA GLN A 73 -20.44 -8.60 14.24
C GLN A 73 -18.98 -8.59 14.75
N PRO A 74 -18.35 -9.75 14.93
CA PRO A 74 -16.94 -9.80 15.30
C PRO A 74 -16.07 -8.99 14.34
N TRP A 75 -15.13 -8.19 14.92
CA TRP A 75 -14.15 -7.35 14.21
C TRP A 75 -14.72 -6.09 13.52
N ASP A 76 -16.00 -5.81 13.69
CA ASP A 76 -16.64 -4.60 13.16
C ASP A 76 -16.39 -3.40 14.07
N TYR A 77 -15.10 -2.98 14.16
CA TYR A 77 -14.65 -1.97 15.11
C TYR A 77 -14.62 -0.54 14.57
N TYR A 78 -14.63 -0.38 13.25
CA TYR A 78 -14.36 0.92 12.63
C TYR A 78 -15.45 1.35 11.67
N LYS A 79 -15.67 2.66 11.66
CA LYS A 79 -16.50 3.37 10.68
C LYS A 79 -15.59 4.27 9.85
N VAL A 80 -15.63 4.13 8.55
CA VAL A 80 -14.89 5.03 7.64
C VAL A 80 -15.56 6.39 7.66
N VAL A 81 -14.80 7.41 8.06
CA VAL A 81 -15.24 8.81 8.10
C VAL A 81 -14.88 9.52 6.81
N GLN A 82 -13.66 9.29 6.31
CA GLN A 82 -13.16 9.93 5.11
C GLN A 82 -12.18 9.02 4.37
N LYS A 83 -12.24 9.06 3.06
CA LYS A 83 -11.22 8.50 2.17
C LYS A 83 -10.33 9.63 1.70
N LEU A 84 -9.03 9.46 1.87
CA LEU A 84 -7.99 10.42 1.47
C LEU A 84 -7.22 9.85 0.29
N LYS A 85 -7.05 10.64 -0.76
CA LYS A 85 -6.29 10.21 -1.93
C LYS A 85 -4.80 10.09 -1.61
N GLY A 86 -4.16 9.03 -2.10
CA GLY A 86 -2.75 8.78 -1.83
C GLY A 86 -1.84 9.96 -2.21
N GLU A 87 -2.12 10.63 -3.31
CA GLU A 87 -1.36 11.81 -3.75
C GLU A 87 -1.41 12.99 -2.78
N GLU A 88 -2.45 13.06 -1.94
CA GLU A 88 -2.67 14.15 -0.98
C GLU A 88 -2.06 13.88 0.39
N VAL A 89 -1.83 12.60 0.74
CA VAL A 89 -1.40 12.20 2.09
C VAL A 89 0.07 11.82 2.19
N PHE A 90 0.72 11.52 1.08
CA PHE A 90 2.14 11.20 1.07
C PHE A 90 2.98 12.45 0.74
N THR A 91 4.14 12.53 1.39
CA THR A 91 5.14 13.59 1.15
C THR A 91 5.37 13.83 -0.33
N THR A 92 5.32 15.07 -0.76
CA THR A 92 5.57 15.48 -2.16
C THR A 92 7.06 15.43 -2.51
N LYS A 93 7.37 15.49 -3.80
CA LYS A 93 8.77 15.56 -4.27
C LYS A 93 9.50 16.79 -3.74
N ALA A 94 8.83 17.93 -3.68
CA ALA A 94 9.41 19.19 -3.18
C ALA A 94 9.77 19.13 -1.68
N GLU A 95 9.04 18.34 -0.90
CA GLU A 95 9.26 18.18 0.54
C GLU A 95 10.20 17.01 0.84
N SER A 96 10.37 16.09 -0.10
CA SER A 96 11.18 14.89 0.08
C SER A 96 12.66 15.21 0.08
N LYS A 97 13.38 14.63 1.05
CA LYS A 97 14.86 14.63 1.08
C LYS A 97 15.46 13.32 0.57
N CYS A 98 14.65 12.47 -0.07
CA CYS A 98 15.09 11.18 -0.55
C CYS A 98 16.02 11.33 -1.76
N ALA A 99 17.25 10.81 -1.66
CA ALA A 99 18.23 10.87 -2.73
C ALA A 99 17.81 10.09 -4.00
N LEU A 100 16.88 9.13 -3.87
CA LEU A 100 16.36 8.34 -4.99
C LEU A 100 15.27 9.09 -5.79
N TRP A 101 14.75 10.16 -5.24
CA TRP A 101 13.68 10.95 -5.86
C TRP A 101 14.23 12.30 -6.36
N LYS A 102 14.98 12.22 -7.43
CA LYS A 102 15.61 13.39 -8.08
C LYS A 102 14.71 14.03 -9.12
#